data_576f541ed8d8e6a764061c443ac6ae84
#
_entry.id   576f541ed8d8e6a764061c443ac6ae84
#
_cell.length_a   1.000
_cell.length_b   1.000
_cell.length_c   1.000
_cell.angle_alpha   90.00
_cell.angle_beta   90.00
_cell.angle_gamma   90.00
#
_symmetry.space_group_name_H-M   'P 1'
#
loop_
_entity.id
_entity.type
_entity.pdbx_description
1 polymer ?
#
loop_
_entity_poly.entity_id
_entity_poly.type
_entity_poly.pdbx_seq_one_letter_code
_entity_poly.pdbx_strand_id
1 'polypeptide(L)'
;MAQPPSATTIPQVGDTSPRPSETSDDVSTLKPAAQASWKKKHGLHLGRSNSNHSNNSAKHEINRTASPKRTKTFWKSFKYLLDLTPKQVDDFMASYVIYSLDWADEEQMVKTLGPDYKAKVGDCLQAYYGVLNHLCALGDVEKMYIPPLMDKKSSVLDNQMLYEESIAQDIGLKPGDRVLDLGCGRGRVAAHMAAVTGAVVTGLNIDPNQIAQAREFTEQMGLQNSFTIQDMNELPLPFEDNSFDAFYQIQALSLCKDLPKLFNELRRVLKPGAKISLLDWVSLPAYDATNPEHAELMRRTKPLIGAVGTPTPETFEKALKDAGFAILKSDNASIDGLQAPLIDKADVYFRSLRQVILGLVKVHLLPPHFKTLINRLCLDGQAFVKMDTMRLVTTSYRIIAQKQ
;
A
#
# COMPACT_ATOMS: atom_id res chain seq x y z
N MET A 1 -39.68 -12.17 -49.63
CA MET A 1 -40.49 -12.94 -48.66
C MET A 1 -39.82 -14.28 -48.45
N ALA A 2 -39.13 -14.45 -47.37
CA ALA A 2 -38.63 -15.74 -46.88
C ALA A 2 -38.61 -15.69 -45.36
N GLN A 3 -39.31 -16.58 -44.70
CA GLN A 3 -39.44 -16.70 -43.25
C GLN A 3 -38.17 -17.30 -42.63
N PRO A 4 -37.86 -16.97 -41.38
CA PRO A 4 -36.75 -17.60 -40.65
C PRO A 4 -37.17 -18.97 -40.07
N PRO A 5 -36.20 -19.87 -39.83
CA PRO A 5 -36.50 -21.20 -39.29
C PRO A 5 -36.66 -21.18 -37.75
N SER A 6 -37.51 -22.11 -37.31
CA SER A 6 -37.98 -22.36 -35.95
C SER A 6 -36.89 -22.81 -34.97
N ALA A 7 -37.05 -22.40 -33.72
CA ALA A 7 -36.23 -22.78 -32.57
C ALA A 7 -36.32 -24.27 -32.22
N THR A 8 -35.18 -24.90 -32.03
CA THR A 8 -35.05 -26.28 -31.53
C THR A 8 -34.91 -26.26 -30.01
N THR A 9 -35.80 -26.93 -29.34
CA THR A 9 -35.89 -27.12 -27.89
C THR A 9 -34.79 -28.05 -27.40
N ILE A 10 -33.99 -27.62 -26.43
CA ILE A 10 -32.99 -28.43 -25.70
C ILE A 10 -33.63 -28.97 -24.42
N PRO A 11 -33.51 -30.26 -24.08
CA PRO A 11 -34.11 -30.84 -22.87
C PRO A 11 -33.32 -30.42 -21.60
N GLN A 12 -34.07 -30.09 -20.56
CA GLN A 12 -33.54 -29.87 -19.21
C GLN A 12 -33.00 -31.16 -18.61
N VAL A 13 -31.73 -31.16 -18.23
CA VAL A 13 -31.14 -32.19 -17.36
C VAL A 13 -31.28 -31.72 -15.90
N GLY A 14 -31.95 -32.54 -15.10
CA GLY A 14 -32.20 -32.26 -13.70
C GLY A 14 -30.90 -32.27 -12.88
N ASP A 15 -30.72 -31.20 -12.12
CA ASP A 15 -29.64 -31.03 -11.15
C ASP A 15 -30.02 -31.72 -9.83
N THR A 16 -29.30 -32.79 -9.50
CA THR A 16 -29.33 -33.46 -8.18
C THR A 16 -27.98 -33.36 -7.54
N SER A 17 -27.71 -32.21 -6.96
CA SER A 17 -26.62 -32.07 -6.00
C SER A 17 -27.18 -31.76 -4.61
N PRO A 18 -26.75 -32.46 -3.55
CA PRO A 18 -27.27 -32.26 -2.20
C PRO A 18 -26.76 -30.95 -1.63
N ARG A 19 -27.64 -30.15 -1.04
CA ARG A 19 -27.29 -28.98 -0.23
C ARG A 19 -26.47 -29.40 0.94
N PRO A 20 -25.37 -28.69 1.27
CA PRO A 20 -24.72 -28.83 2.57
C PRO A 20 -25.66 -28.27 3.65
N SER A 21 -25.84 -29.03 4.72
CA SER A 21 -26.54 -28.60 5.93
C SER A 21 -25.89 -27.39 6.55
N GLU A 22 -26.66 -26.36 6.86
CA GLU A 22 -26.28 -25.25 7.72
C GLU A 22 -25.92 -25.80 9.09
N THR A 23 -24.63 -25.84 9.41
CA THR A 23 -24.16 -25.83 10.79
C THR A 23 -23.81 -24.39 11.13
N SER A 24 -24.65 -23.76 11.95
CA SER A 24 -24.37 -22.51 12.63
C SER A 24 -23.24 -22.74 13.61
N ASP A 25 -22.01 -22.58 13.18
CA ASP A 25 -20.87 -22.53 14.08
C ASP A 25 -20.78 -21.14 14.71
N ASP A 26 -21.02 -21.15 16.00
CA ASP A 26 -21.01 -20.04 16.93
C ASP A 26 -19.65 -19.31 16.88
N VAL A 27 -19.68 -18.04 16.40
CA VAL A 27 -18.51 -17.16 16.26
C VAL A 27 -17.86 -16.78 17.60
N SER A 28 -18.41 -17.30 18.72
CA SER A 28 -17.98 -16.98 20.07
C SER A 28 -16.72 -17.71 20.58
N THR A 29 -16.13 -18.65 19.82
CA THR A 29 -15.02 -19.50 20.30
C THR A 29 -13.66 -19.23 19.69
N LEU A 30 -13.38 -18.00 19.27
CA LEU A 30 -12.02 -17.63 18.88
C LEU A 30 -11.13 -17.47 20.10
N LYS A 31 -10.19 -18.37 20.23
CA LYS A 31 -9.27 -18.44 21.36
C LYS A 31 -8.54 -17.10 21.57
N PRO A 32 -8.75 -16.42 22.72
CA PRO A 32 -8.03 -15.18 23.08
C PRO A 32 -6.51 -15.35 23.12
N ALA A 33 -6.03 -16.58 23.13
CA ALA A 33 -4.63 -16.96 23.29
C ALA A 33 -3.71 -16.52 22.13
N ALA A 34 -4.19 -16.51 20.89
CA ALA A 34 -3.35 -16.15 19.75
C ALA A 34 -3.09 -14.63 19.70
N GLN A 35 -4.11 -13.81 19.98
CA GLN A 35 -3.98 -12.36 20.10
C GLN A 35 -3.15 -11.92 21.30
N ALA A 36 -3.33 -12.60 22.44
CA ALA A 36 -2.54 -12.36 23.66
C ALA A 36 -1.06 -12.74 23.46
N SER A 37 -0.80 -13.84 22.76
CA SER A 37 0.56 -14.29 22.42
C SER A 37 1.28 -13.30 21.50
N TRP A 38 0.58 -12.74 20.50
CA TRP A 38 1.16 -11.76 19.60
C TRP A 38 1.44 -10.42 20.29
N LYS A 39 0.47 -9.90 21.09
CA LYS A 39 0.65 -8.69 21.92
C LYS A 39 1.81 -8.82 22.91
N LYS A 40 1.96 -9.99 23.54
CA LYS A 40 3.06 -10.26 24.47
C LYS A 40 4.41 -10.37 23.76
N LYS A 41 4.42 -10.86 22.51
CA LYS A 41 5.64 -11.08 21.71
C LYS A 41 6.14 -9.80 21.01
N HIS A 42 5.24 -8.82 20.79
CA HIS A 42 5.53 -7.57 20.07
C HIS A 42 5.35 -6.31 20.93
N GLY A 43 5.10 -6.46 22.24
CA GLY A 43 5.12 -5.34 23.21
C GLY A 43 4.05 -4.27 23.05
N LEU A 44 2.95 -4.56 22.34
CA LEU A 44 1.88 -3.60 22.09
C LEU A 44 0.89 -3.57 23.27
N HIS A 45 1.01 -2.56 24.12
CA HIS A 45 0.05 -2.23 25.17
C HIS A 45 -0.83 -1.06 24.73
N LEU A 46 -2.12 -1.33 24.51
CA LEU A 46 -3.18 -0.32 24.53
C LEU A 46 -3.52 0.00 26.00
N GLY A 47 -2.97 1.05 26.54
CA GLY A 47 -3.29 1.40 27.92
C GLY A 47 -2.70 2.72 28.39
N ARG A 48 -3.58 3.67 28.63
CA ARG A 48 -3.48 4.88 29.47
C ARG A 48 -2.13 5.61 29.49
N SER A 49 -2.17 6.85 29.00
CA SER A 49 -1.15 7.86 29.28
C SER A 49 -0.92 8.00 30.79
N ASN A 50 0.22 7.50 31.25
CA ASN A 50 0.86 7.96 32.45
C ASN A 50 2.36 8.05 32.16
N SER A 51 2.86 9.26 32.34
CA SER A 51 4.24 9.65 32.24
C SER A 51 5.13 8.78 33.13
N ASN A 52 5.96 7.91 32.52
CA ASN A 52 7.19 7.42 33.16
C ASN A 52 8.24 7.11 32.10
N HIS A 53 9.32 7.88 32.16
CA HIS A 53 10.43 7.92 31.22
C HIS A 53 11.40 6.72 31.25
N SER A 54 11.13 5.66 32.01
CA SER A 54 12.07 4.53 32.21
C SER A 54 11.79 3.27 31.39
N ASN A 55 10.70 3.20 30.61
CA ASN A 55 10.32 1.98 29.86
C ASN A 55 10.65 1.99 28.37
N ASN A 56 11.32 3.03 27.84
CA ASN A 56 11.61 3.12 26.39
C ASN A 56 12.75 2.19 25.92
N SER A 57 13.70 1.83 26.78
CA SER A 57 14.82 0.94 26.40
C SER A 57 14.37 -0.50 26.15
N ALA A 58 13.45 -1.02 26.93
CA ALA A 58 12.91 -2.38 26.74
C ALA A 58 12.04 -2.53 25.50
N LYS A 59 11.30 -1.47 25.10
CA LYS A 59 10.52 -1.45 23.84
C LYS A 59 11.42 -1.46 22.60
N HIS A 60 12.57 -0.79 22.65
CA HIS A 60 13.55 -0.81 21.55
C HIS A 60 14.24 -2.17 21.38
N GLU A 61 14.43 -2.93 22.46
CA GLU A 61 15.12 -4.21 22.41
C GLU A 61 14.24 -5.32 21.79
N ILE A 62 12.92 -5.28 22.02
CA ILE A 62 11.96 -6.26 21.45
C ILE A 62 11.79 -6.09 19.94
N ASN A 63 11.92 -4.88 19.41
CA ASN A 63 11.87 -4.61 17.96
C ASN A 63 13.20 -4.90 17.25
N ARG A 64 14.32 -4.98 17.97
CA ARG A 64 15.65 -5.28 17.43
C ARG A 64 15.98 -6.76 17.33
N THR A 65 15.33 -7.62 18.07
CA THR A 65 15.47 -9.04 17.85
C THR A 65 14.83 -9.37 16.53
N ALA A 66 15.66 -9.48 15.50
CA ALA A 66 15.27 -9.95 14.18
C ALA A 66 14.32 -11.12 14.36
N SER A 67 13.04 -10.90 14.10
CA SER A 67 12.07 -11.99 14.10
C SER A 67 12.63 -13.07 13.17
N PRO A 68 12.63 -14.36 13.54
CA PRO A 68 13.06 -15.44 12.64
C PRO A 68 12.39 -15.37 11.28
N LYS A 69 11.25 -14.68 11.19
CA LYS A 69 10.47 -14.40 9.98
C LYS A 69 11.11 -13.32 9.10
N ARG A 70 11.72 -12.27 9.67
CA ARG A 70 12.45 -11.23 8.90
C ARG A 70 13.66 -11.79 8.19
N THR A 71 14.46 -12.60 8.88
CA THR A 71 15.60 -13.28 8.27
C THR A 71 15.15 -14.17 7.10
N LYS A 72 14.01 -14.88 7.25
CA LYS A 72 13.44 -15.69 6.17
C LYS A 72 13.00 -14.82 4.98
N THR A 73 12.35 -13.68 5.23
CA THR A 73 11.93 -12.74 4.17
C THR A 73 13.14 -12.16 3.44
N PHE A 74 14.17 -11.75 4.17
CA PHE A 74 15.43 -11.27 3.58
C PHE A 74 16.04 -12.30 2.62
N TRP A 75 16.25 -13.54 3.08
CA TRP A 75 16.86 -14.59 2.25
C TRP A 75 15.98 -14.98 1.06
N LYS A 76 14.65 -15.00 1.22
CA LYS A 76 13.71 -15.23 0.10
C LYS A 76 13.83 -14.11 -0.95
N SER A 77 13.90 -12.85 -0.51
CA SER A 77 14.06 -11.69 -1.40
C SER A 77 15.42 -11.65 -2.05
N PHE A 78 16.48 -11.93 -1.31
CA PHE A 78 17.84 -11.99 -1.83
C PHE A 78 17.98 -13.07 -2.92
N LYS A 79 17.45 -14.27 -2.67
CA LYS A 79 17.43 -15.35 -3.66
C LYS A 79 16.65 -14.96 -4.91
N TYR A 80 15.45 -14.36 -4.75
CA TYR A 80 14.66 -13.88 -5.87
C TYR A 80 15.47 -12.90 -6.75
N LEU A 81 16.17 -11.95 -6.14
CA LEU A 81 16.99 -10.97 -6.86
C LEU A 81 18.22 -11.62 -7.53
N LEU A 82 18.80 -12.66 -6.93
CA LEU A 82 19.89 -13.44 -7.56
C LEU A 82 19.42 -14.17 -8.82
N ASP A 83 18.20 -14.71 -8.80
CA ASP A 83 17.64 -15.55 -9.85
C ASP A 83 16.95 -14.72 -10.97
N LEU A 84 16.98 -13.37 -10.92
CA LEU A 84 16.40 -12.52 -11.95
C LEU A 84 17.06 -12.76 -13.31
N THR A 85 16.22 -13.00 -14.31
CA THR A 85 16.65 -13.06 -15.70
C THR A 85 16.95 -11.67 -16.28
N PRO A 86 17.78 -11.54 -17.32
CA PRO A 86 18.01 -10.26 -17.99
C PRO A 86 16.70 -9.59 -18.43
N LYS A 87 15.75 -10.37 -18.97
CA LYS A 87 14.44 -9.85 -19.36
C LYS A 87 13.66 -9.22 -18.18
N GLN A 88 13.64 -9.85 -17.01
CA GLN A 88 12.96 -9.29 -15.83
C GLN A 88 13.61 -7.98 -15.36
N VAL A 89 14.94 -7.87 -15.46
CA VAL A 89 15.66 -6.63 -15.15
C VAL A 89 15.30 -5.54 -16.16
N ASP A 90 15.26 -5.87 -17.46
CA ASP A 90 14.91 -4.93 -18.52
C ASP A 90 13.44 -4.50 -18.38
N ASP A 91 12.51 -5.42 -18.13
CA ASP A 91 11.09 -5.13 -17.89
C ASP A 91 10.92 -4.19 -16.68
N PHE A 92 11.65 -4.45 -15.59
CA PHE A 92 11.65 -3.58 -14.41
C PHE A 92 12.16 -2.16 -14.75
N MET A 93 13.27 -2.06 -15.47
CA MET A 93 13.82 -0.75 -15.86
C MET A 93 12.89 -0.02 -16.84
N ALA A 94 12.26 -0.74 -17.76
CA ALA A 94 11.28 -0.16 -18.70
C ALA A 94 9.98 0.27 -18.03
N SER A 95 9.57 -0.39 -16.94
CA SER A 95 8.32 -0.09 -16.23
C SER A 95 8.23 1.34 -15.70
N TYR A 96 9.34 2.01 -15.49
CA TYR A 96 9.36 3.39 -15.01
C TYR A 96 8.74 4.40 -15.98
N VAL A 97 8.55 4.04 -17.23
CA VAL A 97 7.94 4.92 -18.25
C VAL A 97 6.54 5.40 -17.85
N ILE A 98 5.75 4.54 -17.17
CA ILE A 98 4.37 4.86 -16.80
C ILE A 98 4.25 6.03 -15.83
N TYR A 99 5.27 6.30 -15.02
CA TYR A 99 5.30 7.42 -14.06
C TYR A 99 5.64 8.75 -14.69
N SER A 100 6.10 8.77 -15.96
CA SER A 100 6.35 9.99 -16.73
C SER A 100 5.16 10.39 -17.62
N LEU A 101 4.09 9.56 -17.66
CA LEU A 101 2.91 9.79 -18.50
C LEU A 101 1.77 10.40 -17.68
N ASP A 102 0.93 11.17 -18.36
CA ASP A 102 -0.36 11.58 -17.83
C ASP A 102 -1.40 10.49 -18.17
N TRP A 103 -1.88 9.80 -17.16
CA TRP A 103 -2.86 8.72 -17.35
C TRP A 103 -4.26 9.20 -17.74
N ALA A 104 -4.51 10.51 -17.61
CA ALA A 104 -5.74 11.14 -18.12
C ALA A 104 -5.65 11.49 -19.61
N ASP A 105 -4.43 11.58 -20.17
CA ASP A 105 -4.18 11.84 -21.58
C ASP A 105 -4.11 10.51 -22.36
N GLU A 106 -5.25 10.06 -22.87
CA GLU A 106 -5.34 8.80 -23.62
C GLU A 106 -4.51 8.82 -24.91
N GLU A 107 -4.39 9.97 -25.58
CA GLU A 107 -3.58 10.09 -26.79
C GLU A 107 -2.08 9.87 -26.47
N GLN A 108 -1.59 10.49 -25.39
CA GLN A 108 -0.21 10.27 -24.93
C GLN A 108 0.01 8.81 -24.54
N MET A 109 -0.97 8.19 -23.85
CA MET A 109 -0.87 6.78 -23.44
C MET A 109 -0.80 5.85 -24.64
N VAL A 110 -1.68 6.02 -25.63
CA VAL A 110 -1.67 5.23 -26.87
C VAL A 110 -0.41 5.47 -27.69
N LYS A 111 0.06 6.71 -27.82
CA LYS A 111 1.27 7.04 -28.56
C LYS A 111 2.53 6.38 -27.95
N THR A 112 2.62 6.33 -26.63
CA THR A 112 3.81 5.84 -25.92
C THR A 112 3.77 4.34 -25.70
N LEU A 113 2.63 3.80 -25.29
CA LEU A 113 2.47 2.40 -24.91
C LEU A 113 1.76 1.56 -26.00
N GLY A 114 1.13 2.19 -26.98
CA GLY A 114 0.35 1.54 -28.03
C GLY A 114 -1.13 1.37 -27.67
N PRO A 115 -1.95 0.82 -28.61
CA PRO A 115 -3.40 0.72 -28.43
C PRO A 115 -3.80 -0.15 -27.22
N ASP A 116 -2.97 -1.13 -26.85
CA ASP A 116 -3.18 -2.01 -25.69
C ASP A 116 -2.59 -1.43 -24.39
N TYR A 117 -2.48 -0.10 -24.28
CA TYR A 117 -1.81 0.57 -23.16
C TYR A 117 -2.34 0.15 -21.79
N LYS A 118 -3.61 -0.20 -21.66
CA LYS A 118 -4.21 -0.64 -20.39
C LYS A 118 -3.56 -1.93 -19.86
N ALA A 119 -3.39 -2.91 -20.74
CA ALA A 119 -2.69 -4.14 -20.41
C ALA A 119 -1.21 -3.87 -20.09
N LYS A 120 -0.55 -3.05 -20.90
CA LYS A 120 0.86 -2.68 -20.68
C LYS A 120 1.11 -1.92 -19.38
N VAL A 121 0.18 -1.07 -18.95
CA VAL A 121 0.24 -0.44 -17.62
C VAL A 121 0.21 -1.50 -16.53
N GLY A 122 -0.68 -2.49 -16.63
CA GLY A 122 -0.72 -3.63 -15.70
C GLY A 122 0.61 -4.40 -15.66
N ASP A 123 1.17 -4.72 -16.83
CA ASP A 123 2.48 -5.40 -16.94
C ASP A 123 3.60 -4.56 -16.31
N CYS A 124 3.63 -3.24 -16.58
CA CYS A 124 4.60 -2.34 -15.96
C CYS A 124 4.47 -2.28 -14.44
N LEU A 125 3.26 -2.20 -13.91
CA LEU A 125 3.03 -2.21 -12.45
C LEU A 125 3.50 -3.54 -11.83
N GLN A 126 3.20 -4.65 -12.48
CA GLN A 126 3.65 -5.97 -12.02
C GLN A 126 5.18 -6.09 -12.04
N ALA A 127 5.83 -5.66 -13.13
CA ALA A 127 7.30 -5.66 -13.24
C ALA A 127 7.94 -4.74 -12.19
N TYR A 128 7.39 -3.54 -12.00
CA TYR A 128 7.87 -2.56 -11.02
C TYR A 128 7.79 -3.09 -9.59
N TYR A 129 6.60 -3.45 -9.12
CA TYR A 129 6.42 -3.90 -7.75
C TYR A 129 7.02 -5.29 -7.51
N GLY A 130 7.04 -6.16 -8.51
CA GLY A 130 7.64 -7.49 -8.41
C GLY A 130 9.12 -7.44 -8.03
N VAL A 131 9.89 -6.50 -8.56
CA VAL A 131 11.31 -6.32 -8.22
C VAL A 131 11.51 -5.39 -7.04
N LEU A 132 10.81 -4.24 -7.01
CA LEU A 132 11.00 -3.22 -5.98
C LEU A 132 10.71 -3.75 -4.58
N ASN A 133 9.69 -4.58 -4.41
CA ASN A 133 9.36 -5.23 -3.14
C ASN A 133 10.55 -6.01 -2.54
N HIS A 134 11.30 -6.70 -3.39
CA HIS A 134 12.46 -7.49 -2.97
C HIS A 134 13.68 -6.61 -2.70
N LEU A 135 13.88 -5.54 -3.48
CA LEU A 135 14.93 -4.55 -3.22
C LEU A 135 14.72 -3.84 -1.87
N CYS A 136 13.50 -3.41 -1.59
CA CYS A 136 13.16 -2.77 -0.33
C CYS A 136 13.29 -3.72 0.86
N ALA A 137 12.96 -5.00 0.68
CA ALA A 137 13.12 -6.02 1.73
C ALA A 137 14.60 -6.29 2.10
N LEU A 138 15.56 -6.05 1.19
CA LEU A 138 16.99 -6.04 1.54
C LEU A 138 17.33 -4.91 2.51
N GLY A 139 16.61 -3.80 2.42
CA GLY A 139 16.72 -2.65 3.32
C GLY A 139 15.83 -2.73 4.56
N ASP A 140 15.31 -3.92 4.90
CA ASP A 140 14.38 -4.14 6.02
C ASP A 140 13.05 -3.36 5.90
N VAL A 141 12.69 -2.94 4.67
CA VAL A 141 11.44 -2.27 4.34
C VAL A 141 10.46 -3.28 3.77
N GLU A 142 9.54 -3.76 4.62
CA GLU A 142 8.51 -4.72 4.21
C GLU A 142 7.18 -4.06 3.80
N LYS A 143 6.92 -2.85 4.27
CA LYS A 143 5.73 -2.05 3.96
C LYS A 143 6.11 -0.98 2.93
N MET A 144 5.46 -1.02 1.78
CA MET A 144 5.81 -0.20 0.61
C MET A 144 5.14 1.18 0.65
N TYR A 145 5.28 1.88 1.77
CA TYR A 145 4.86 3.29 1.86
C TYR A 145 5.83 4.10 2.73
N ILE A 146 5.89 5.38 2.48
CA ILE A 146 6.68 6.33 3.26
C ILE A 146 5.78 6.89 4.36
N PRO A 147 6.03 6.56 5.65
CA PRO A 147 5.16 6.99 6.73
C PRO A 147 5.27 8.48 6.98
N PRO A 148 4.23 9.09 7.57
CA PRO A 148 4.38 10.36 8.26
C PRO A 148 5.48 10.29 9.32
N LEU A 149 6.15 11.41 9.57
CA LEU A 149 7.08 11.55 10.69
C LEU A 149 6.27 11.72 11.98
N MET A 150 6.03 10.61 12.69
CA MET A 150 5.26 10.57 13.94
C MET A 150 6.16 10.78 15.15
N ASP A 151 7.40 10.33 15.08
CA ASP A 151 8.44 10.56 16.10
C ASP A 151 9.81 10.71 15.43
N LYS A 152 10.47 11.86 15.70
CA LYS A 152 11.79 12.22 15.13
C LYS A 152 12.93 11.25 15.51
N LYS A 153 12.79 10.53 16.63
CA LYS A 153 13.81 9.60 17.13
C LYS A 153 13.63 8.17 16.64
N SER A 154 12.44 7.84 16.19
CA SER A 154 12.05 6.51 15.77
C SER A 154 12.54 6.15 14.35
N SER A 155 12.60 4.85 14.07
CA SER A 155 12.92 4.32 12.75
C SER A 155 11.77 4.52 11.75
N VAL A 156 12.01 4.24 10.47
CA VAL A 156 10.94 4.20 9.45
C VAL A 156 9.84 3.23 9.84
N LEU A 157 10.20 2.01 10.26
CA LEU A 157 9.24 0.99 10.67
C LEU A 157 8.42 1.42 11.89
N ASP A 158 9.07 2.02 12.91
CA ASP A 158 8.34 2.48 14.10
C ASP A 158 7.37 3.61 13.74
N ASN A 159 7.75 4.53 12.86
CA ASN A 159 6.85 5.57 12.36
C ASN A 159 5.69 4.98 11.54
N GLN A 160 5.90 3.89 10.78
CA GLN A 160 4.82 3.16 10.12
C GLN A 160 3.84 2.59 11.14
N MET A 161 4.33 1.91 12.18
CA MET A 161 3.49 1.33 13.23
C MET A 161 2.71 2.40 14.00
N LEU A 162 3.35 3.50 14.40
CA LEU A 162 2.71 4.63 15.07
C LEU A 162 1.60 5.24 14.22
N TYR A 163 1.85 5.38 12.92
CA TYR A 163 0.84 5.92 12.02
C TYR A 163 -0.34 4.95 11.84
N GLU A 164 -0.10 3.67 11.67
CA GLU A 164 -1.13 2.65 11.56
C GLU A 164 -2.00 2.59 12.82
N GLU A 165 -1.41 2.70 14.01
CA GLU A 165 -2.14 2.81 15.27
C GLU A 165 -2.99 4.11 15.31
N SER A 166 -2.47 5.22 14.75
CA SER A 166 -3.25 6.47 14.68
C SER A 166 -4.45 6.35 13.73
N ILE A 167 -4.33 5.62 12.60
CA ILE A 167 -5.46 5.30 11.72
C ILE A 167 -6.55 4.58 12.52
N ALA A 168 -6.16 3.52 13.25
CA ALA A 168 -7.10 2.74 14.05
C ALA A 168 -7.87 3.58 15.06
N GLN A 169 -7.21 4.57 15.67
CA GLN A 169 -7.81 5.52 16.60
C GLN A 169 -8.72 6.53 15.88
N ASP A 170 -8.25 7.15 14.78
CA ASP A 170 -8.99 8.17 14.02
C ASP A 170 -10.32 7.61 13.46
N ILE A 171 -10.33 6.38 12.94
CA ILE A 171 -11.55 5.73 12.42
C ILE A 171 -12.30 4.91 13.48
N GLY A 172 -11.72 4.75 14.68
CA GLY A 172 -12.40 4.16 15.85
C GLY A 172 -12.60 2.66 15.76
N LEU A 173 -11.62 1.91 15.26
CA LEU A 173 -11.70 0.45 15.08
C LEU A 173 -11.87 -0.30 16.40
N LYS A 174 -12.72 -1.32 16.36
CA LYS A 174 -13.04 -2.23 17.47
C LYS A 174 -12.78 -3.68 17.09
N PRO A 175 -12.61 -4.57 18.09
CA PRO A 175 -12.56 -6.00 17.83
C PRO A 175 -13.80 -6.49 17.08
N GLY A 176 -13.58 -7.24 16.01
CA GLY A 176 -14.63 -7.79 15.15
C GLY A 176 -15.11 -6.88 14.02
N ASP A 177 -14.71 -5.60 13.98
CA ASP A 177 -15.02 -4.72 12.84
C ASP A 177 -14.46 -5.29 11.54
N ARG A 178 -15.24 -5.23 10.47
CA ARG A 178 -14.82 -5.59 9.11
C ARG A 178 -14.25 -4.36 8.42
N VAL A 179 -13.00 -4.41 8.03
CA VAL A 179 -12.26 -3.27 7.47
C VAL A 179 -11.78 -3.57 6.07
N LEU A 180 -12.01 -2.65 5.14
CA LEU A 180 -11.46 -2.74 3.78
C LEU A 180 -10.12 -2.01 3.69
N ASP A 181 -9.09 -2.69 3.16
CA ASP A 181 -7.75 -2.17 2.86
C ASP A 181 -7.54 -2.16 1.34
N LEU A 182 -7.60 -1.01 0.71
CA LEU A 182 -7.42 -0.86 -0.75
C LEU A 182 -5.95 -0.63 -1.09
N GLY A 183 -5.41 -1.50 -1.95
CA GLY A 183 -3.98 -1.50 -2.25
C GLY A 183 -3.16 -2.15 -1.14
N CYS A 184 -3.68 -3.22 -0.54
CA CYS A 184 -3.11 -3.87 0.66
C CYS A 184 -1.69 -4.44 0.50
N GLY A 185 -1.17 -4.49 -0.72
CA GLY A 185 0.16 -5.01 -1.03
C GLY A 185 0.37 -6.42 -0.46
N ARG A 186 1.45 -6.62 0.30
CA ARG A 186 1.81 -7.90 0.93
C ARG A 186 1.11 -8.14 2.28
N GLY A 187 0.04 -7.39 2.60
CA GLY A 187 -0.79 -7.57 3.79
C GLY A 187 -0.11 -7.26 5.13
N ARG A 188 1.04 -6.56 5.14
CA ARG A 188 1.77 -6.25 6.38
C ARG A 188 1.05 -5.22 7.24
N VAL A 189 0.44 -4.21 6.60
CA VAL A 189 -0.40 -3.22 7.28
C VAL A 189 -1.66 -3.89 7.81
N ALA A 190 -2.37 -4.65 6.96
CA ALA A 190 -3.57 -5.40 7.35
C ALA A 190 -3.32 -6.31 8.57
N ALA A 191 -2.18 -7.00 8.59
CA ALA A 191 -1.81 -7.86 9.73
C ALA A 191 -1.55 -7.06 11.01
N HIS A 192 -0.88 -5.91 10.93
CA HIS A 192 -0.65 -5.04 12.08
C HIS A 192 -1.96 -4.46 12.60
N MET A 193 -2.80 -3.92 11.70
CA MET A 193 -4.11 -3.37 12.05
C MET A 193 -4.98 -4.42 12.75
N ALA A 194 -5.08 -5.64 12.21
CA ALA A 194 -5.84 -6.72 12.84
C ALA A 194 -5.27 -7.10 14.22
N ALA A 195 -3.95 -7.14 14.36
CA ALA A 195 -3.31 -7.51 15.61
C ALA A 195 -3.51 -6.49 16.74
N VAL A 196 -3.48 -5.18 16.41
CA VAL A 196 -3.61 -4.13 17.43
C VAL A 196 -5.05 -3.83 17.79
N THR A 197 -6.01 -4.05 16.88
CA THR A 197 -7.41 -3.70 17.07
C THR A 197 -8.31 -4.89 17.34
N GLY A 198 -7.95 -6.08 16.83
CA GLY A 198 -8.85 -7.24 16.78
C GLY A 198 -9.87 -7.16 15.64
N ALA A 199 -9.75 -6.20 14.74
CA ALA A 199 -10.58 -6.11 13.53
C ALA A 199 -10.19 -7.19 12.51
N VAL A 200 -11.10 -7.51 11.59
CA VAL A 200 -10.90 -8.42 10.46
C VAL A 200 -10.70 -7.58 9.20
N VAL A 201 -9.52 -7.66 8.61
CA VAL A 201 -9.19 -6.85 7.43
C VAL A 201 -9.37 -7.67 6.15
N THR A 202 -10.13 -7.11 5.21
CA THR A 202 -10.20 -7.59 3.83
C THR A 202 -9.34 -6.70 2.95
N GLY A 203 -8.27 -7.25 2.41
CA GLY A 203 -7.36 -6.54 1.52
C GLY A 203 -7.69 -6.75 0.05
N LEU A 204 -7.60 -5.69 -0.76
CA LEU A 204 -7.72 -5.75 -2.22
C LEU A 204 -6.43 -5.26 -2.86
N ASN A 205 -5.90 -6.01 -3.83
CA ASN A 205 -4.71 -5.62 -4.59
C ASN A 205 -4.71 -6.25 -5.99
N ILE A 206 -4.07 -5.58 -6.94
CA ILE A 206 -3.99 -6.05 -8.33
C ILE A 206 -2.96 -7.17 -8.53
N ASP A 207 -1.89 -7.21 -7.74
CA ASP A 207 -0.76 -8.14 -7.93
C ASP A 207 -1.02 -9.48 -7.22
N PRO A 208 -1.19 -10.60 -7.99
CA PRO A 208 -1.44 -11.92 -7.42
C PRO A 208 -0.28 -12.43 -6.55
N ASN A 209 0.97 -12.04 -6.84
CA ASN A 209 2.14 -12.45 -6.06
C ASN A 209 2.14 -11.79 -4.68
N GLN A 210 1.77 -10.53 -4.61
CA GLN A 210 1.61 -9.82 -3.33
C GLN A 210 0.46 -10.41 -2.51
N ILE A 211 -0.66 -10.72 -3.14
CA ILE A 211 -1.81 -11.37 -2.47
C ILE A 211 -1.43 -12.76 -1.94
N ALA A 212 -0.67 -13.56 -2.71
CA ALA A 212 -0.18 -14.85 -2.22
C ALA A 212 0.70 -14.68 -0.97
N GLN A 213 1.59 -13.68 -0.95
CA GLN A 213 2.42 -13.36 0.21
C GLN A 213 1.60 -12.84 1.41
N ALA A 214 0.52 -12.07 1.14
CA ALA A 214 -0.38 -11.57 2.17
C ALA A 214 -1.13 -12.72 2.86
N ARG A 215 -1.63 -13.67 2.08
CA ARG A 215 -2.29 -14.89 2.59
C ARG A 215 -1.34 -15.75 3.42
N GLU A 216 -0.14 -16.05 2.89
CA GLU A 216 0.90 -16.80 3.61
C GLU A 216 1.25 -16.13 4.94
N PHE A 217 1.39 -14.80 4.94
CA PHE A 217 1.74 -14.06 6.15
C PHE A 217 0.62 -14.05 7.19
N THR A 218 -0.62 -13.84 6.75
CA THR A 218 -1.82 -13.87 7.60
C THR A 218 -1.98 -15.23 8.29
N GLU A 219 -1.82 -16.32 7.54
CA GLU A 219 -1.84 -17.69 8.09
C GLU A 219 -0.72 -17.90 9.13
N GLN A 220 0.51 -17.50 8.80
CA GLN A 220 1.64 -17.58 9.74
C GLN A 220 1.43 -16.80 11.03
N MET A 221 0.63 -15.74 10.99
CA MET A 221 0.30 -14.90 12.15
C MET A 221 -0.94 -15.41 12.90
N GLY A 222 -1.68 -16.37 12.35
CA GLY A 222 -2.94 -16.87 12.91
C GLY A 222 -4.04 -15.80 12.91
N LEU A 223 -4.06 -14.92 11.90
CA LEU A 223 -5.06 -13.86 11.73
C LEU A 223 -6.17 -14.32 10.78
N GLN A 224 -7.32 -13.63 10.81
CA GLN A 224 -8.48 -13.94 9.98
C GLN A 224 -8.66 -13.00 8.78
N ASN A 225 -7.61 -12.30 8.39
CA ASN A 225 -7.67 -11.39 7.24
C ASN A 225 -7.90 -12.18 5.95
N SER A 226 -8.62 -11.58 5.02
CA SER A 226 -8.88 -12.12 3.68
C SER A 226 -8.30 -11.20 2.59
N PHE A 227 -8.07 -11.75 1.38
CA PHE A 227 -7.44 -10.97 0.32
C PHE A 227 -8.04 -11.34 -1.04
N THR A 228 -8.37 -10.30 -1.82
CA THR A 228 -8.97 -10.39 -3.16
C THR A 228 -8.03 -9.79 -4.20
N ILE A 229 -7.88 -10.48 -5.34
CA ILE A 229 -7.15 -9.97 -6.50
C ILE A 229 -8.13 -9.19 -7.36
N GLN A 230 -7.96 -7.88 -7.44
CA GLN A 230 -8.73 -7.02 -8.34
C GLN A 230 -8.05 -5.67 -8.53
N ASP A 231 -8.18 -5.07 -9.71
CA ASP A 231 -7.84 -3.67 -9.96
C ASP A 231 -8.94 -2.78 -9.36
N MET A 232 -8.55 -1.76 -8.59
CA MET A 232 -9.48 -0.76 -8.04
C MET A 232 -10.21 0.05 -9.12
N ASN A 233 -9.70 0.04 -10.35
CA ASN A 233 -10.30 0.71 -11.50
C ASN A 233 -11.36 -0.15 -12.21
N GLU A 234 -11.49 -1.43 -11.84
CA GLU A 234 -12.51 -2.36 -12.34
C GLU A 234 -13.68 -2.40 -11.36
N LEU A 235 -14.69 -1.58 -11.62
CA LEU A 235 -15.88 -1.47 -10.80
C LEU A 235 -17.06 -2.26 -11.41
N PRO A 236 -18.00 -2.80 -10.59
CA PRO A 236 -18.06 -2.67 -9.13
C PRO A 236 -17.03 -3.52 -8.38
N LEU A 237 -16.69 -3.13 -7.15
CA LEU A 237 -15.89 -3.95 -6.24
C LEU A 237 -16.68 -5.22 -5.86
N PRO A 238 -16.01 -6.39 -5.67
CA PRO A 238 -16.65 -7.68 -5.45
C PRO A 238 -17.16 -7.84 -4.00
N PHE A 239 -17.79 -6.81 -3.46
CA PHE A 239 -18.29 -6.77 -2.10
C PHE A 239 -19.76 -6.33 -2.08
N GLU A 240 -20.52 -6.83 -1.11
CA GLU A 240 -21.91 -6.47 -0.88
C GLU A 240 -22.05 -5.04 -0.33
N ASP A 241 -23.24 -4.48 -0.53
CA ASP A 241 -23.61 -3.18 0.04
C ASP A 241 -23.51 -3.21 1.57
N ASN A 242 -23.00 -2.13 2.17
CA ASN A 242 -22.91 -1.96 3.61
C ASN A 242 -22.22 -3.14 4.34
N SER A 243 -21.19 -3.72 3.73
CA SER A 243 -20.49 -4.91 4.25
C SER A 243 -19.29 -4.56 5.14
N PHE A 244 -18.81 -3.31 5.15
CA PHE A 244 -17.64 -2.89 5.93
C PHE A 244 -17.98 -1.82 6.96
N ASP A 245 -17.37 -1.94 8.15
CA ASP A 245 -17.50 -0.99 9.26
C ASP A 245 -16.56 0.21 9.09
N ALA A 246 -15.43 0.03 8.40
CA ALA A 246 -14.46 1.07 8.12
C ALA A 246 -13.63 0.77 6.87
N PHE A 247 -12.93 1.78 6.41
CA PHE A 247 -12.02 1.69 5.26
C PHE A 247 -10.74 2.47 5.55
N TYR A 248 -9.62 1.96 5.08
CA TYR A 248 -8.40 2.74 4.95
C TYR A 248 -7.64 2.38 3.66
N GLN A 249 -6.85 3.33 3.19
CA GLN A 249 -5.84 3.11 2.18
C GLN A 249 -4.57 3.90 2.53
N ILE A 250 -3.43 3.41 2.08
CA ILE A 250 -2.13 4.05 2.30
C ILE A 250 -1.36 4.08 0.98
N GLN A 251 -1.25 5.29 0.39
CA GLN A 251 -0.46 5.59 -0.81
C GLN A 251 -0.76 4.68 -2.00
N ALA A 252 -2.06 4.46 -2.30
CA ALA A 252 -2.52 3.64 -3.42
C ALA A 252 -3.39 4.42 -4.43
N LEU A 253 -4.03 5.53 -4.03
CA LEU A 253 -5.00 6.24 -4.87
C LEU A 253 -4.37 7.00 -6.04
N SER A 254 -3.06 7.24 -6.03
CA SER A 254 -2.38 7.80 -7.19
C SER A 254 -2.52 6.95 -8.47
N LEU A 255 -2.87 5.66 -8.32
CA LEU A 255 -3.13 4.72 -9.41
C LEU A 255 -4.62 4.62 -9.78
N CYS A 256 -5.49 5.36 -9.08
CA CYS A 256 -6.91 5.43 -9.39
C CYS A 256 -7.16 6.39 -10.56
N LYS A 257 -7.88 5.93 -11.59
CA LYS A 257 -8.21 6.71 -12.78
C LYS A 257 -9.41 7.63 -12.59
N ASP A 258 -10.35 7.24 -11.73
CA ASP A 258 -11.63 7.94 -11.53
C ASP A 258 -12.00 7.92 -10.04
N LEU A 259 -11.47 8.89 -9.29
CA LEU A 259 -11.73 9.03 -7.86
C LEU A 259 -13.22 9.17 -7.53
N PRO A 260 -14.03 9.98 -8.24
CA PRO A 260 -15.46 10.07 -8.01
C PRO A 260 -16.18 8.72 -8.10
N LYS A 261 -15.90 7.90 -9.12
CA LYS A 261 -16.50 6.57 -9.25
C LYS A 261 -16.06 5.64 -8.12
N LEU A 262 -14.76 5.63 -7.79
CA LEU A 262 -14.25 4.81 -6.70
C LEU A 262 -14.87 5.20 -5.36
N PHE A 263 -14.97 6.50 -5.04
CA PHE A 263 -15.56 6.93 -3.76
C PHE A 263 -17.08 6.66 -3.68
N ASN A 264 -17.81 6.75 -4.80
CA ASN A 264 -19.21 6.29 -4.83
C ASN A 264 -19.32 4.78 -4.56
N GLU A 265 -18.40 4.00 -5.11
CA GLU A 265 -18.34 2.56 -4.87
C GLU A 265 -17.96 2.23 -3.43
N LEU A 266 -16.97 2.94 -2.85
CA LEU A 266 -16.65 2.83 -1.43
C LEU A 266 -17.85 3.20 -0.55
N ARG A 267 -18.63 4.24 -0.93
CA ARG A 267 -19.86 4.56 -0.24
C ARG A 267 -20.87 3.41 -0.28
N ARG A 268 -20.98 2.70 -1.39
CA ARG A 268 -21.86 1.53 -1.51
C ARG A 268 -21.49 0.43 -0.52
N VAL A 269 -20.22 0.04 -0.48
CA VAL A 269 -19.76 -1.10 0.34
C VAL A 269 -19.61 -0.79 1.82
N LEU A 270 -19.54 0.49 2.20
CA LEU A 270 -19.42 0.92 3.59
C LEU A 270 -20.78 1.04 4.25
N LYS A 271 -20.90 0.68 5.53
CA LYS A 271 -22.09 0.89 6.35
C LYS A 271 -22.37 2.38 6.57
N PRO A 272 -23.64 2.80 6.80
CA PRO A 272 -23.95 4.15 7.22
C PRO A 272 -23.15 4.55 8.47
N GLY A 273 -22.59 5.77 8.47
CA GLY A 273 -21.75 6.26 9.55
C GLY A 273 -20.33 5.70 9.61
N ALA A 274 -19.96 4.79 8.71
CA ALA A 274 -18.61 4.27 8.62
C ALA A 274 -17.57 5.38 8.37
N LYS A 275 -16.43 5.28 9.04
CA LYS A 275 -15.32 6.22 8.86
C LYS A 275 -14.27 5.65 7.90
N ILE A 276 -13.63 6.54 7.18
CA ILE A 276 -12.55 6.23 6.26
C ILE A 276 -11.29 7.01 6.59
N SER A 277 -10.13 6.42 6.32
CA SER A 277 -8.82 7.06 6.42
C SER A 277 -8.06 6.95 5.10
N LEU A 278 -7.68 8.08 4.55
CA LEU A 278 -6.80 8.16 3.39
C LEU A 278 -5.45 8.71 3.83
N LEU A 279 -4.37 8.10 3.38
CA LEU A 279 -3.03 8.67 3.38
C LEU A 279 -2.51 8.62 1.95
N ASP A 280 -2.28 9.75 1.33
CA ASP A 280 -1.73 9.75 -0.02
C ASP A 280 -0.80 10.93 -0.27
N TRP A 281 -0.14 10.88 -1.42
CA TRP A 281 0.69 11.97 -1.86
C TRP A 281 -0.15 13.07 -2.50
N VAL A 282 0.28 14.31 -2.28
CA VAL A 282 -0.34 15.49 -2.87
C VAL A 282 0.71 16.53 -3.22
N SER A 283 0.42 17.33 -4.24
CA SER A 283 1.10 18.61 -4.42
C SER A 283 0.51 19.63 -3.45
N LEU A 284 1.39 20.49 -2.92
CA LEU A 284 1.05 21.53 -1.96
C LEU A 284 1.02 22.92 -2.66
N PRO A 285 0.43 23.94 -2.04
CA PRO A 285 0.26 25.26 -2.69
C PRO A 285 1.56 25.95 -3.16
N ALA A 286 2.71 25.57 -2.60
CA ALA A 286 4.00 26.12 -3.03
C ALA A 286 4.52 25.49 -4.33
N TYR A 287 3.92 24.40 -4.81
CA TYR A 287 4.30 23.79 -6.08
C TYR A 287 3.80 24.59 -7.28
N ASP A 288 4.73 24.95 -8.15
CA ASP A 288 4.44 25.65 -9.40
C ASP A 288 4.99 24.82 -10.57
N ALA A 289 4.10 24.26 -11.39
CA ALA A 289 4.46 23.44 -12.53
C ALA A 289 5.18 24.23 -13.66
N THR A 290 5.07 25.56 -13.66
CA THR A 290 5.76 26.42 -14.62
C THR A 290 7.21 26.73 -14.21
N ASN A 291 7.56 26.49 -12.94
CA ASN A 291 8.92 26.62 -12.44
C ASN A 291 9.76 25.40 -12.90
N PRO A 292 10.83 25.60 -13.70
CA PRO A 292 11.64 24.50 -14.23
C PRO A 292 12.28 23.61 -13.15
N GLU A 293 12.66 24.19 -12.00
CA GLU A 293 13.22 23.44 -10.89
C GLU A 293 12.17 22.53 -10.24
N HIS A 294 10.96 23.05 -10.00
CA HIS A 294 9.85 22.27 -9.45
C HIS A 294 9.44 21.13 -10.41
N ALA A 295 9.35 21.43 -11.70
CA ALA A 295 9.01 20.44 -12.73
C ALA A 295 10.06 19.30 -12.79
N GLU A 296 11.36 19.63 -12.76
CA GLU A 296 12.44 18.63 -12.75
C GLU A 296 12.44 17.78 -11.47
N LEU A 297 12.26 18.41 -10.31
CA LEU A 297 12.14 17.69 -9.05
C LEU A 297 10.93 16.75 -9.06
N MET A 298 9.78 17.20 -9.60
CA MET A 298 8.57 16.38 -9.73
C MET A 298 8.81 15.17 -10.65
N ARG A 299 9.42 15.37 -11.80
CA ARG A 299 9.78 14.32 -12.76
C ARG A 299 10.64 13.23 -12.13
N ARG A 300 11.54 13.60 -11.22
CA ARG A 300 12.41 12.68 -10.49
C ARG A 300 11.71 11.98 -9.32
N THR A 301 10.84 12.68 -8.62
CA THR A 301 10.19 12.18 -7.41
C THR A 301 9.08 11.17 -7.72
N LYS A 302 8.24 11.42 -8.72
CA LYS A 302 7.13 10.51 -9.10
C LYS A 302 7.54 9.05 -9.25
N PRO A 303 8.59 8.71 -10.04
CA PRO A 303 9.01 7.31 -10.20
C PRO A 303 9.57 6.69 -8.91
N LEU A 304 10.12 7.50 -7.99
CA LEU A 304 10.64 7.03 -6.71
C LEU A 304 9.52 6.58 -5.78
N ILE A 305 8.43 7.34 -5.73
CA ILE A 305 7.29 7.07 -4.84
C ILE A 305 6.19 6.25 -5.52
N GLY A 306 6.36 5.89 -6.80
CA GLY A 306 5.37 5.15 -7.57
C GLY A 306 4.07 5.93 -7.81
N ALA A 307 4.15 7.27 -7.91
CA ALA A 307 2.99 8.14 -8.04
C ALA A 307 2.73 8.56 -9.48
N VAL A 308 1.46 8.63 -9.83
CA VAL A 308 0.93 9.15 -11.10
C VAL A 308 0.08 10.40 -10.83
N GLY A 309 0.02 11.29 -11.80
CA GLY A 309 -0.72 12.56 -11.61
C GLY A 309 -0.05 13.51 -10.62
N THR A 310 -0.73 14.58 -10.26
CA THR A 310 -0.34 15.58 -9.25
C THR A 310 -1.57 16.07 -8.50
N PRO A 311 -2.26 15.17 -7.74
CA PRO A 311 -3.46 15.57 -7.01
C PRO A 311 -3.13 16.63 -5.97
N THR A 312 -4.12 17.47 -5.66
CA THR A 312 -4.07 18.36 -4.50
C THR A 312 -4.98 17.84 -3.39
N PRO A 313 -4.86 18.35 -2.17
CA PRO A 313 -5.82 18.02 -1.10
C PRO A 313 -7.28 18.23 -1.53
N GLU A 314 -7.55 19.34 -2.20
CA GLU A 314 -8.89 19.72 -2.66
C GLU A 314 -9.46 18.72 -3.67
N THR A 315 -8.60 18.08 -4.47
CA THR A 315 -9.00 17.02 -5.42
C THR A 315 -9.68 15.87 -4.69
N PHE A 316 -9.05 15.37 -3.63
CA PHE A 316 -9.61 14.28 -2.79
C PHE A 316 -10.83 14.75 -2.00
N GLU A 317 -10.75 15.92 -1.36
CA GLU A 317 -11.84 16.45 -0.55
C GLU A 317 -13.11 16.66 -1.36
N LYS A 318 -12.98 17.25 -2.57
CA LYS A 318 -14.10 17.46 -3.47
C LYS A 318 -14.75 16.14 -3.86
N ALA A 319 -13.95 15.17 -4.31
CA ALA A 319 -14.45 13.86 -4.74
C ALA A 319 -15.14 13.11 -3.58
N LEU A 320 -14.63 13.21 -2.33
CA LEU A 320 -15.28 12.65 -1.16
C LEU A 320 -16.61 13.33 -0.83
N LYS A 321 -16.64 14.67 -0.82
CA LYS A 321 -17.86 15.45 -0.57
C LYS A 321 -18.95 15.13 -1.61
N ASP A 322 -18.56 15.10 -2.88
CA ASP A 322 -19.46 14.76 -4.00
C ASP A 322 -20.04 13.34 -3.87
N ALA A 323 -19.25 12.39 -3.31
CA ALA A 323 -19.68 11.03 -3.01
C ALA A 323 -20.48 10.91 -1.68
N GLY A 324 -20.77 12.01 -0.96
CA GLY A 324 -21.56 12.01 0.26
C GLY A 324 -20.80 11.63 1.53
N PHE A 325 -19.50 11.95 1.59
CA PHE A 325 -18.71 11.86 2.82
C PHE A 325 -18.52 13.24 3.45
N ALA A 326 -18.66 13.31 4.77
CA ALA A 326 -18.29 14.49 5.54
C ALA A 326 -16.82 14.41 5.94
N ILE A 327 -16.04 15.44 5.62
CA ILE A 327 -14.63 15.52 6.02
C ILE A 327 -14.55 15.84 7.52
N LEU A 328 -13.88 15.00 8.29
CA LEU A 328 -13.64 15.19 9.72
C LEU A 328 -12.25 15.77 9.99
N LYS A 329 -11.27 15.43 9.14
CA LYS A 329 -9.89 15.88 9.27
C LYS A 329 -9.23 15.90 7.88
N SER A 330 -8.43 16.92 7.62
CA SER A 330 -7.65 17.04 6.38
C SER A 330 -6.38 17.82 6.72
N ASP A 331 -5.25 17.11 6.80
CA ASP A 331 -3.98 17.69 7.25
C ASP A 331 -2.77 16.88 6.77
N ASN A 332 -1.57 17.47 6.90
CA ASN A 332 -0.34 16.72 6.82
C ASN A 332 -0.08 16.02 8.18
N ALA A 333 -0.05 14.71 8.20
CA ALA A 333 0.09 13.91 9.41
C ALA A 333 1.51 13.94 10.03
N SER A 334 2.51 14.45 9.31
CA SER A 334 3.89 14.55 9.80
C SER A 334 4.07 15.68 10.82
N ILE A 335 4.91 15.47 11.83
CA ILE A 335 5.37 16.52 12.74
C ILE A 335 5.97 17.66 11.91
N ASP A 336 5.58 18.89 12.21
CA ASP A 336 5.98 20.11 11.50
C ASP A 336 5.60 20.09 10.01
N GLY A 337 4.77 19.15 9.56
CA GLY A 337 4.38 18.98 8.15
C GLY A 337 5.54 18.58 7.24
N LEU A 338 6.56 17.90 7.75
CA LEU A 338 7.77 17.53 7.02
C LEU A 338 8.13 16.06 7.24
N GLN A 339 8.38 15.33 6.14
CA GLN A 339 8.92 13.96 6.14
C GLN A 339 10.43 13.91 5.88
N ALA A 340 11.02 15.00 5.37
CA ALA A 340 12.41 15.07 4.95
C ALA A 340 13.40 14.47 5.94
N PRO A 341 13.31 14.68 7.28
CA PRO A 341 14.24 14.08 8.22
C PRO A 341 14.20 12.54 8.25
N LEU A 342 13.04 11.94 7.96
CA LEU A 342 12.89 10.49 7.90
C LEU A 342 13.37 9.93 6.57
N ILE A 343 13.03 10.60 5.47
CA ILE A 343 13.44 10.24 4.11
C ILE A 343 14.96 10.31 3.97
N ASP A 344 15.59 11.36 4.51
CA ASP A 344 17.05 11.53 4.45
C ASP A 344 17.79 10.42 5.21
N LYS A 345 17.28 10.01 6.38
CA LYS A 345 17.82 8.84 7.09
C LYS A 345 17.74 7.55 6.25
N ALA A 346 16.61 7.32 5.61
CA ALA A 346 16.43 6.17 4.73
C ALA A 346 17.36 6.24 3.50
N ASP A 347 17.48 7.40 2.88
CA ASP A 347 18.37 7.63 1.73
C ASP A 347 19.84 7.40 2.08
N VAL A 348 20.30 7.90 3.23
CA VAL A 348 21.67 7.64 3.74
C VAL A 348 21.90 6.14 3.92
N TYR A 349 20.92 5.42 4.49
CA TYR A 349 21.01 3.97 4.66
C TYR A 349 21.14 3.24 3.30
N PHE A 350 20.24 3.54 2.36
CA PHE A 350 20.26 2.91 1.03
C PHE A 350 21.52 3.27 0.23
N ARG A 351 22.03 4.49 0.34
CA ARG A 351 23.32 4.88 -0.28
C ARG A 351 24.50 4.09 0.32
N SER A 352 24.48 3.81 1.62
CA SER A 352 25.50 2.98 2.27
C SER A 352 25.41 1.53 1.79
N LEU A 353 24.20 0.96 1.74
CA LEU A 353 23.94 -0.37 1.20
C LEU A 353 24.38 -0.47 -0.27
N ARG A 354 24.15 0.58 -1.07
CA ARG A 354 24.61 0.67 -2.45
C ARG A 354 26.12 0.51 -2.56
N GLN A 355 26.92 1.15 -1.72
CA GLN A 355 28.38 1.01 -1.76
C GLN A 355 28.83 -0.44 -1.48
N VAL A 356 28.21 -1.10 -0.52
CA VAL A 356 28.46 -2.52 -0.24
C VAL A 356 28.14 -3.39 -1.45
N ILE A 357 26.95 -3.23 -2.02
CA ILE A 357 26.51 -4.01 -3.20
C ILE A 357 27.46 -3.78 -4.39
N LEU A 358 27.83 -2.52 -4.66
CA LEU A 358 28.76 -2.21 -5.76
C LEU A 358 30.13 -2.83 -5.53
N GLY A 359 30.61 -2.88 -4.28
CA GLY A 359 31.85 -3.59 -3.92
C GLY A 359 31.76 -5.09 -4.22
N LEU A 360 30.65 -5.74 -3.80
CA LEU A 360 30.42 -7.16 -4.06
C LEU A 360 30.29 -7.49 -5.56
N VAL A 361 29.65 -6.63 -6.35
CA VAL A 361 29.59 -6.77 -7.81
C VAL A 361 30.97 -6.63 -8.43
N LYS A 362 31.80 -5.66 -7.96
CA LYS A 362 33.17 -5.45 -8.48
C LYS A 362 34.08 -6.67 -8.27
N VAL A 363 33.92 -7.39 -7.17
CA VAL A 363 34.69 -8.60 -6.86
C VAL A 363 33.99 -9.90 -7.34
N HIS A 364 32.97 -9.76 -8.19
CA HIS A 364 32.19 -10.88 -8.78
C HIS A 364 31.46 -11.79 -7.78
N LEU A 365 31.18 -11.31 -6.57
CA LEU A 365 30.36 -12.03 -5.59
C LEU A 365 28.86 -11.84 -5.81
N LEU A 366 28.47 -10.79 -6.54
CA LEU A 366 27.09 -10.56 -6.98
C LEU A 366 27.03 -10.36 -8.49
N PRO A 367 25.92 -10.78 -9.14
CA PRO A 367 25.69 -10.58 -10.57
C PRO A 367 25.65 -9.09 -10.94
N PRO A 368 26.03 -8.74 -12.21
CA PRO A 368 26.10 -7.34 -12.67
C PRO A 368 24.77 -6.57 -12.55
N HIS A 369 23.63 -7.24 -12.69
CA HIS A 369 22.31 -6.60 -12.61
C HIS A 369 22.03 -5.96 -11.23
N PHE A 370 22.65 -6.45 -10.16
CA PHE A 370 22.55 -5.78 -8.83
C PHE A 370 23.04 -4.33 -8.88
N LYS A 371 24.05 -4.02 -9.69
CA LYS A 371 24.51 -2.64 -9.91
C LYS A 371 23.41 -1.79 -10.54
N THR A 372 22.71 -2.31 -11.55
CA THR A 372 21.61 -1.61 -12.23
C THR A 372 20.47 -1.33 -11.26
N LEU A 373 20.01 -2.35 -10.54
CA LEU A 373 18.89 -2.26 -9.60
C LEU A 373 19.15 -1.30 -8.46
N ILE A 374 20.30 -1.43 -7.78
CA ILE A 374 20.61 -0.58 -6.62
C ILE A 374 20.88 0.87 -7.01
N ASN A 375 21.47 1.10 -8.18
CA ASN A 375 21.66 2.46 -8.71
C ASN A 375 20.29 3.12 -8.99
N ARG A 376 19.34 2.37 -9.58
CA ARG A 376 17.99 2.90 -9.83
C ARG A 376 17.25 3.20 -8.53
N LEU A 377 17.33 2.33 -7.54
CA LEU A 377 16.69 2.53 -6.24
C LEU A 377 17.20 3.79 -5.52
N CYS A 378 18.50 4.08 -5.60
CA CYS A 378 19.11 5.19 -4.89
C CYS A 378 19.20 6.50 -5.72
N LEU A 379 18.57 6.57 -6.90
CA LEU A 379 18.82 7.66 -7.85
C LEU A 379 18.24 9.00 -7.38
N ASP A 380 17.03 9.00 -6.84
CA ASP A 380 16.22 10.21 -6.72
C ASP A 380 15.81 10.58 -5.27
N GLY A 381 16.36 9.91 -4.25
CA GLY A 381 16.03 10.15 -2.83
C GLY A 381 16.19 11.61 -2.42
N GLN A 382 17.29 12.25 -2.83
CA GLN A 382 17.54 13.67 -2.50
C GLN A 382 16.60 14.64 -3.23
N ALA A 383 16.06 14.27 -4.41
CA ALA A 383 15.04 15.09 -5.07
C ALA A 383 13.76 15.15 -4.23
N PHE A 384 13.35 14.02 -3.64
CA PHE A 384 12.19 13.98 -2.76
C PHE A 384 12.45 14.75 -1.45
N VAL A 385 13.60 14.57 -0.80
CA VAL A 385 14.00 15.34 0.38
C VAL A 385 13.88 16.84 0.11
N LYS A 386 14.38 17.30 -1.05
CA LYS A 386 14.31 18.70 -1.44
C LYS A 386 12.86 19.17 -1.66
N MET A 387 12.03 18.41 -2.36
CA MET A 387 10.63 18.75 -2.58
C MET A 387 9.83 18.87 -1.29
N ASP A 388 10.02 17.92 -0.36
CA ASP A 388 9.35 17.95 0.95
C ASP A 388 9.83 19.14 1.79
N THR A 389 11.16 19.41 1.82
CA THR A 389 11.74 20.55 2.53
C THR A 389 11.23 21.89 2.00
N MET A 390 11.06 22.01 0.68
CA MET A 390 10.47 23.18 0.03
C MET A 390 8.94 23.23 0.16
N ARG A 391 8.32 22.23 0.77
CA ARG A 391 6.86 22.07 0.89
C ARG A 391 6.12 22.08 -0.45
N LEU A 392 6.73 21.47 -1.47
CA LEU A 392 6.14 21.35 -2.80
C LEU A 392 5.19 20.17 -2.90
N VAL A 393 5.50 19.08 -2.18
CA VAL A 393 4.71 17.86 -2.12
C VAL A 393 4.84 17.22 -0.75
N THR A 394 3.93 16.31 -0.46
CA THR A 394 4.05 15.39 0.68
C THR A 394 3.40 14.05 0.34
N THR A 395 3.90 12.94 0.89
CA THR A 395 3.22 11.63 0.87
C THR A 395 2.49 11.33 2.17
N SER A 396 2.46 12.28 3.09
CA SER A 396 1.82 12.15 4.40
C SER A 396 0.55 12.97 4.55
N TYR A 397 -0.13 13.31 3.43
CA TYR A 397 -1.40 14.00 3.53
C TYR A 397 -2.51 13.03 3.93
N ARG A 398 -3.17 13.35 5.05
CA ARG A 398 -4.20 12.51 5.65
C ARG A 398 -5.57 13.16 5.50
N ILE A 399 -6.56 12.35 5.12
CA ILE A 399 -7.97 12.74 5.16
C ILE A 399 -8.74 11.68 5.94
N ILE A 400 -9.46 12.11 6.97
CA ILE A 400 -10.46 11.29 7.69
C ILE A 400 -11.81 11.81 7.30
N ALA A 401 -12.70 10.93 6.86
CA ALA A 401 -14.05 11.29 6.49
C ALA A 401 -15.07 10.25 6.98
N GLN A 402 -16.35 10.61 6.96
CA GLN A 402 -17.43 9.75 7.44
C GLN A 402 -18.56 9.71 6.41
N LYS A 403 -19.03 8.49 6.09
CA LYS A 403 -20.23 8.29 5.25
C LYS A 403 -21.45 8.87 5.94
N GLN A 404 -22.14 9.78 5.23
CA GLN A 404 -23.41 10.38 5.63
C GLN A 404 -24.59 9.52 5.26
#